data_190581be336476257a0ee3dc748f7ee9
#
_entry.id   190581be336476257a0ee3dc748f7ee9
#
_cell.length_a   1.000
_cell.length_b   1.000
_cell.length_c   1.000
_cell.angle_alpha   90.00
_cell.angle_beta   90.00
_cell.angle_gamma   90.00
#
_symmetry.space_group_name_H-M   'P 1'
#
loop_
_entity.id
_entity.type
_entity.pdbx_description
1 polymer ?
#
loop_
_entity_poly.entity_id
_entity_poly.type
_entity_poly.pdbx_seq_one_letter_code
_entity_poly.pdbx_strand_id
1 'polypeptide(L)'
;MKTFNIAVIAGDGIGKEVVPEGIRVLAKAGERFGFQFDWHAFDWSCETYVKTGKMMPDDGIQQLRPFDAIFLGAVGHPSVADHVSLWGLLIPIRRHFRQYVNLRPVRLFEGIETPLKNWKPGEIDFCVVRENNEGEYSNIGGRLYEGTEDEIAVQQTVFTRRGVNRVLKFAFDLARTRKKHVTSATKSNGIIHTMPFWDELFHEIGKNYSDVRTDQYHIDILTAHFVRHPDWFDVVVGSNLFGDILSDLGPAVVGSIGIAPSANLNPEREFPSMFEPVHGSAPDIAGRGIANPIGQIWSGAMMLRHLGVPDAADAVERAIAETLAHAKARTPDIGGSSTTAELGAAIAERVRQK
;
A
#
# COMPACT_ATOMS: atom_id res chain seq x y z
N MET A 1 -11.57 -28.26 -2.04
CA MET A 1 -11.21 -27.01 -1.32
C MET A 1 -10.49 -26.13 -2.32
N LYS A 2 -10.78 -24.84 -2.37
CA LYS A 2 -10.09 -23.91 -3.27
C LYS A 2 -8.69 -23.66 -2.75
N THR A 3 -7.67 -23.75 -3.62
CA THR A 3 -6.28 -23.44 -3.29
C THR A 3 -5.85 -22.19 -4.06
N PHE A 4 -5.19 -21.27 -3.36
CA PHE A 4 -4.58 -20.09 -3.96
C PHE A 4 -3.06 -20.23 -3.97
N ASN A 5 -2.45 -20.02 -5.15
CA ASN A 5 -0.99 -20.04 -5.31
C ASN A 5 -0.43 -18.64 -5.09
N ILE A 6 0.34 -18.46 -4.04
CA ILE A 6 0.85 -17.14 -3.65
C ILE A 6 2.37 -17.10 -3.70
N ALA A 7 2.90 -16.15 -4.49
CA ALA A 7 4.31 -15.82 -4.46
C ALA A 7 4.63 -15.00 -3.21
N VAL A 8 5.56 -15.46 -2.38
CA VAL A 8 5.98 -14.77 -1.15
C VAL A 8 7.37 -14.20 -1.32
N ILE A 9 7.51 -12.89 -1.14
CA ILE A 9 8.80 -12.19 -1.15
C ILE A 9 8.93 -11.49 0.21
N ALA A 10 9.57 -12.15 1.18
CA ALA A 10 9.77 -11.56 2.51
C ALA A 10 10.64 -10.29 2.45
N GLY A 11 11.61 -10.27 1.54
CA GLY A 11 12.51 -9.14 1.32
C GLY A 11 13.52 -8.96 2.44
N ASP A 12 13.66 -7.73 2.93
CA ASP A 12 14.69 -7.30 3.86
C ASP A 12 14.14 -6.91 5.24
N GLY A 13 15.02 -6.84 6.23
CA GLY A 13 14.74 -6.29 7.54
C GLY A 13 13.52 -6.91 8.22
N ILE A 14 12.60 -6.05 8.69
CA ILE A 14 11.38 -6.48 9.38
C ILE A 14 10.40 -7.25 8.47
N GLY A 15 10.56 -7.21 7.14
CA GLY A 15 9.76 -8.03 6.24
C GLY A 15 9.84 -9.53 6.58
N LYS A 16 11.03 -9.99 7.00
CA LYS A 16 11.27 -11.37 7.45
C LYS A 16 10.54 -11.73 8.76
N GLU A 17 10.15 -10.72 9.54
CA GLU A 17 9.43 -10.89 10.81
C GLU A 17 7.91 -10.79 10.63
N VAL A 18 7.43 -9.83 9.81
CA VAL A 18 5.99 -9.57 9.67
C VAL A 18 5.30 -10.51 8.67
N VAL A 19 6.00 -10.98 7.62
CA VAL A 19 5.44 -11.92 6.63
C VAL A 19 5.00 -13.24 7.25
N PRO A 20 5.79 -13.92 8.12
CA PRO A 20 5.34 -15.12 8.80
C PRO A 20 4.05 -14.93 9.62
N GLU A 21 3.88 -13.77 10.25
CA GLU A 21 2.67 -13.46 11.00
C GLU A 21 1.47 -13.21 10.08
N GLY A 22 1.68 -12.55 8.94
CA GLY A 22 0.67 -12.45 7.89
C GLY A 22 0.21 -13.82 7.40
N ILE A 23 1.14 -14.71 7.06
CA ILE A 23 0.85 -16.09 6.64
C ILE A 23 0.09 -16.86 7.74
N ARG A 24 0.50 -16.74 9.01
CA ARG A 24 -0.17 -17.35 10.14
C ARG A 24 -1.66 -16.98 10.23
N VAL A 25 -1.95 -15.68 10.13
CA VAL A 25 -3.33 -15.16 10.22
C VAL A 25 -4.17 -15.61 9.02
N LEU A 26 -3.59 -15.52 7.81
CA LEU A 26 -4.26 -15.94 6.58
C LEU A 26 -4.54 -17.44 6.54
N ALA A 27 -3.63 -18.27 7.07
CA ALA A 27 -3.86 -19.70 7.21
C ALA A 27 -5.08 -20.00 8.13
N LYS A 28 -5.21 -19.25 9.25
CA LYS A 28 -6.38 -19.39 10.14
C LYS A 28 -7.68 -18.93 9.46
N ALA A 29 -7.63 -17.91 8.62
CA ALA A 29 -8.77 -17.54 7.79
C ALA A 29 -9.13 -18.66 6.80
N GLY A 30 -8.15 -19.29 6.17
CA GLY A 30 -8.36 -20.43 5.28
C GLY A 30 -9.02 -21.62 5.98
N GLU A 31 -8.53 -22.00 7.16
CA GLU A 31 -9.13 -23.07 8.00
C GLU A 31 -10.61 -22.78 8.31
N ARG A 32 -10.94 -21.52 8.64
CA ARG A 32 -12.30 -21.12 9.00
C ARG A 32 -13.26 -21.05 7.81
N PHE A 33 -12.79 -20.55 6.67
CA PHE A 33 -13.64 -20.26 5.52
C PHE A 33 -13.54 -21.30 4.39
N GLY A 34 -12.79 -22.37 4.58
CA GLY A 34 -12.78 -23.54 3.69
C GLY A 34 -11.95 -23.35 2.41
N PHE A 35 -10.82 -22.67 2.48
CA PHE A 35 -9.83 -22.56 1.42
C PHE A 35 -8.42 -22.76 1.97
N GLN A 36 -7.42 -22.91 1.11
CA GLN A 36 -6.03 -23.06 1.48
C GLN A 36 -5.11 -22.28 0.56
N PHE A 37 -3.87 -22.09 1.00
CA PHE A 37 -2.82 -21.44 0.24
C PHE A 37 -1.70 -22.44 -0.06
N ASP A 38 -1.11 -22.29 -1.25
CA ASP A 38 0.18 -22.83 -1.60
C ASP A 38 1.18 -21.66 -1.66
N TRP A 39 2.07 -21.60 -0.67
CA TRP A 39 3.01 -20.49 -0.49
C TRP A 39 4.34 -20.82 -1.15
N HIS A 40 4.76 -20.02 -2.12
CA HIS A 40 6.03 -20.16 -2.84
C HIS A 40 6.96 -19.02 -2.48
N ALA A 41 8.00 -19.32 -1.72
CA ALA A 41 8.97 -18.32 -1.27
C ALA A 41 10.02 -18.00 -2.34
N PHE A 42 10.28 -16.71 -2.53
CA PHE A 42 11.34 -16.17 -3.38
C PHE A 42 12.32 -15.38 -2.52
N ASP A 43 13.59 -15.71 -2.59
CA ASP A 43 14.68 -15.02 -1.87
C ASP A 43 15.17 -13.81 -2.69
N TRP A 44 14.27 -12.86 -2.94
CA TRP A 44 14.56 -11.62 -3.66
C TRP A 44 14.59 -10.45 -2.70
N SER A 45 15.78 -9.86 -2.56
CA SER A 45 16.06 -8.87 -1.53
C SER A 45 17.31 -8.05 -1.86
N CYS A 46 17.55 -6.99 -1.10
CA CYS A 46 18.81 -6.27 -1.15
C CYS A 46 20.00 -7.15 -0.73
N GLU A 47 19.79 -8.08 0.22
CA GLU A 47 20.83 -9.05 0.58
C GLU A 47 21.18 -9.96 -0.59
N THR A 48 20.21 -10.37 -1.40
CA THR A 48 20.44 -11.13 -2.63
C THR A 48 21.15 -10.27 -3.68
N TYR A 49 20.77 -8.98 -3.80
CA TYR A 49 21.49 -8.05 -4.66
C TYR A 49 22.96 -7.91 -4.30
N VAL A 50 23.30 -7.78 -3.01
CA VAL A 50 24.70 -7.70 -2.56
C VAL A 50 25.53 -8.93 -2.97
N LYS A 51 24.90 -10.11 -2.99
CA LYS A 51 25.57 -11.38 -3.36
C LYS A 51 25.65 -11.60 -4.88
N THR A 52 24.65 -11.17 -5.62
CA THR A 52 24.47 -11.58 -7.04
C THR A 52 24.51 -10.42 -8.03
N GLY A 53 24.42 -9.17 -7.55
CA GLY A 53 24.28 -7.97 -8.39
C GLY A 53 22.87 -7.75 -8.95
N LYS A 54 21.89 -8.56 -8.56
CA LYS A 54 20.49 -8.46 -9.06
C LYS A 54 19.50 -8.60 -7.90
N MET A 55 18.43 -7.78 -7.93
CA MET A 55 17.33 -7.86 -6.96
C MET A 55 16.45 -9.09 -7.18
N MET A 56 16.27 -9.49 -8.45
CA MET A 56 15.59 -10.69 -8.91
C MET A 56 16.27 -11.22 -10.18
N PRO A 57 16.08 -12.51 -10.58
CA PRO A 57 16.58 -13.04 -11.84
C PRO A 57 15.99 -12.31 -13.06
N ASP A 58 16.62 -12.44 -14.22
CA ASP A 58 16.17 -11.81 -15.47
C ASP A 58 14.79 -12.33 -15.92
N ASP A 59 14.45 -13.56 -15.58
CA ASP A 59 13.15 -14.18 -15.80
C ASP A 59 12.18 -14.06 -14.61
N GLY A 60 12.50 -13.23 -13.61
CA GLY A 60 11.72 -13.10 -12.38
C GLY A 60 10.25 -12.73 -12.61
N ILE A 61 9.98 -11.89 -13.61
CA ILE A 61 8.60 -11.55 -13.99
C ILE A 61 7.85 -12.78 -14.53
N GLN A 62 8.51 -13.61 -15.34
CA GLN A 62 7.92 -14.84 -15.87
C GLN A 62 7.65 -15.84 -14.75
N GLN A 63 8.54 -15.93 -13.76
CA GLN A 63 8.35 -16.78 -12.58
C GLN A 63 7.14 -16.38 -11.75
N LEU A 64 6.87 -15.06 -11.59
CA LEU A 64 5.72 -14.56 -10.83
C LEU A 64 4.38 -14.68 -11.56
N ARG A 65 4.38 -14.77 -12.88
CA ARG A 65 3.17 -14.68 -13.70
C ARG A 65 2.10 -15.74 -13.40
N PRO A 66 2.42 -17.01 -13.04
CA PRO A 66 1.40 -18.04 -12.80
C PRO A 66 0.71 -17.94 -11.44
N PHE A 67 1.13 -17.05 -10.55
CA PHE A 67 0.55 -16.91 -9.21
C PHE A 67 -0.75 -16.11 -9.22
N ASP A 68 -1.64 -16.41 -8.27
CA ASP A 68 -2.90 -15.69 -8.06
C ASP A 68 -2.65 -14.31 -7.45
N ALA A 69 -1.60 -14.19 -6.61
CA ALA A 69 -1.17 -12.94 -6.01
C ALA A 69 0.29 -13.01 -5.55
N ILE A 70 0.87 -11.83 -5.27
CA ILE A 70 2.19 -11.65 -4.69
C ILE A 70 2.01 -11.07 -3.28
N PHE A 71 2.62 -11.70 -2.28
CA PHE A 71 2.64 -11.24 -0.89
C PHE A 71 4.06 -10.83 -0.54
N LEU A 72 4.27 -9.51 -0.46
CA LEU A 72 5.59 -8.93 -0.27
C LEU A 72 5.69 -8.32 1.13
N GLY A 73 6.84 -8.51 1.78
CA GLY A 73 7.14 -7.91 3.08
C GLY A 73 7.68 -6.48 2.94
N ALA A 74 8.98 -6.34 3.00
CA ALA A 74 9.62 -5.03 2.89
C ALA A 74 10.94 -5.14 2.11
N VAL A 75 11.34 -4.06 1.44
CA VAL A 75 12.57 -4.03 0.65
C VAL A 75 13.38 -2.79 1.02
N GLY A 76 14.67 -2.97 1.20
CA GLY A 76 15.61 -1.90 1.52
C GLY A 76 16.70 -2.35 2.47
N HIS A 77 17.95 -1.95 2.21
CA HIS A 77 19.09 -2.27 3.04
C HIS A 77 20.08 -1.10 3.04
N PRO A 78 20.69 -0.71 4.20
CA PRO A 78 21.57 0.45 4.27
C PRO A 78 22.76 0.44 3.30
N SER A 79 23.21 -0.75 2.86
CA SER A 79 24.32 -0.89 1.91
C SER A 79 23.89 -0.85 0.44
N VAL A 80 22.59 -0.72 0.14
CA VAL A 80 22.05 -0.71 -1.22
C VAL A 80 21.30 0.59 -1.42
N ALA A 81 21.64 1.34 -2.47
CA ALA A 81 20.95 2.59 -2.75
C ALA A 81 19.47 2.37 -3.05
N ASP A 82 18.60 3.23 -2.53
CA ASP A 82 17.13 3.08 -2.60
C ASP A 82 16.60 2.89 -4.02
N HIS A 83 17.18 3.60 -5.00
CA HIS A 83 16.78 3.45 -6.39
C HIS A 83 17.04 2.03 -6.94
N VAL A 84 18.04 1.30 -6.43
CA VAL A 84 18.35 -0.06 -6.86
C VAL A 84 17.23 -1.02 -6.44
N SER A 85 16.78 -0.96 -5.19
CA SER A 85 15.71 -1.82 -4.69
C SER A 85 14.38 -1.51 -5.37
N LEU A 86 14.06 -0.22 -5.53
CA LEU A 86 12.82 0.23 -6.15
C LEU A 86 12.76 -0.13 -7.65
N TRP A 87 13.82 0.18 -8.41
CA TRP A 87 13.88 -0.05 -9.86
C TRP A 87 14.30 -1.48 -10.24
N GLY A 88 14.93 -2.21 -9.33
CA GLY A 88 15.35 -3.60 -9.57
C GLY A 88 14.29 -4.64 -9.22
N LEU A 89 13.26 -4.29 -8.42
CA LEU A 89 12.23 -5.23 -7.99
C LEU A 89 10.81 -4.65 -8.09
N LEU A 90 10.49 -3.59 -7.34
CA LEU A 90 9.10 -3.14 -7.17
C LEU A 90 8.50 -2.55 -8.45
N ILE A 91 9.19 -1.60 -9.08
CA ILE A 91 8.70 -0.94 -10.31
C ILE A 91 8.56 -1.93 -11.47
N PRO A 92 9.53 -2.83 -11.76
CA PRO A 92 9.34 -3.86 -12.77
C PRO A 92 8.10 -4.73 -12.56
N ILE A 93 7.86 -5.21 -11.33
CA ILE A 93 6.67 -5.99 -10.98
C ILE A 93 5.40 -5.18 -11.25
N ARG A 94 5.30 -3.97 -10.69
CA ARG A 94 4.13 -3.10 -10.85
C ARG A 94 3.82 -2.79 -12.31
N ARG A 95 4.83 -2.50 -13.12
CA ARG A 95 4.67 -2.15 -14.54
C ARG A 95 4.30 -3.34 -15.41
N HIS A 96 5.03 -4.47 -15.29
CA HIS A 96 4.77 -5.65 -16.12
C HIS A 96 3.41 -6.27 -15.83
N PHE A 97 2.98 -6.27 -14.57
CA PHE A 97 1.67 -6.77 -14.18
C PHE A 97 0.57 -5.70 -14.19
N ARG A 98 0.86 -4.54 -14.77
CA ARG A 98 -0.12 -3.45 -14.91
C ARG A 98 -0.85 -3.16 -13.59
N GLN A 99 -0.13 -3.17 -12.48
CA GLN A 99 -0.65 -2.84 -11.15
C GLN A 99 -0.77 -1.32 -11.02
N TYR A 100 -1.68 -0.72 -11.78
CA TYR A 100 -1.78 0.73 -11.94
C TYR A 100 -2.51 1.46 -10.81
N VAL A 101 -3.12 0.71 -9.91
CA VAL A 101 -3.73 1.24 -8.69
C VAL A 101 -2.89 0.82 -7.51
N ASN A 102 -2.43 1.77 -6.69
CA ASN A 102 -1.99 1.48 -5.34
C ASN A 102 -3.06 1.98 -4.37
N LEU A 103 -3.70 1.05 -3.66
CA LEU A 103 -4.79 1.32 -2.71
C LEU A 103 -4.27 1.23 -1.29
N ARG A 104 -4.42 2.30 -0.50
CA ARG A 104 -3.96 2.42 0.88
C ARG A 104 -5.09 2.92 1.80
N PRO A 105 -5.78 2.04 2.53
CA PRO A 105 -6.75 2.44 3.54
C PRO A 105 -6.09 3.13 4.74
N VAL A 106 -6.78 4.13 5.28
CA VAL A 106 -6.41 4.87 6.49
C VAL A 106 -7.58 4.81 7.45
N ARG A 107 -7.38 4.27 8.66
CA ARG A 107 -8.43 4.12 9.66
C ARG A 107 -7.88 4.30 11.06
N LEU A 108 -8.54 5.13 11.87
CA LEU A 108 -8.27 5.23 13.29
C LEU A 108 -9.01 4.11 14.03
N PHE A 109 -8.25 3.15 14.54
CA PHE A 109 -8.77 2.04 15.34
C PHE A 109 -8.93 2.41 16.80
N GLU A 110 -9.89 1.76 17.45
CA GLU A 110 -9.97 1.80 18.91
C GLU A 110 -8.71 1.19 19.53
N GLY A 111 -8.20 1.84 20.57
CA GLY A 111 -6.98 1.45 21.26
C GLY A 111 -5.69 1.96 20.64
N ILE A 112 -5.74 2.70 19.53
CA ILE A 112 -4.61 3.43 18.97
C ILE A 112 -4.70 4.91 19.35
N GLU A 113 -3.60 5.47 19.83
CA GLU A 113 -3.47 6.90 20.09
C GLU A 113 -3.06 7.62 18.82
N THR A 114 -3.92 8.56 18.37
CA THR A 114 -3.58 9.46 17.28
C THR A 114 -2.80 10.67 17.80
N PRO A 115 -1.82 11.21 17.05
CA PRO A 115 -1.19 12.48 17.41
C PRO A 115 -2.13 13.69 17.32
N LEU A 116 -3.30 13.51 16.70
CA LEU A 116 -4.31 14.56 16.56
C LEU A 116 -5.19 14.62 17.81
N LYS A 117 -5.53 15.85 18.26
CA LYS A 117 -6.39 16.05 19.43
C LYS A 117 -7.86 15.88 19.07
N ASN A 118 -8.62 15.27 19.99
CA ASN A 118 -10.10 15.20 19.97
C ASN A 118 -10.72 14.29 18.89
N TRP A 119 -9.95 13.37 18.27
CA TRP A 119 -10.48 12.39 17.34
C TRP A 119 -10.80 11.07 18.03
N LYS A 120 -11.89 10.44 17.63
CA LYS A 120 -12.35 9.14 18.15
C LYS A 120 -12.21 8.03 17.10
N PRO A 121 -12.09 6.78 17.53
CA PRO A 121 -12.13 5.64 16.63
C PRO A 121 -13.33 5.68 15.69
N GLY A 122 -13.10 5.41 14.41
CA GLY A 122 -14.12 5.43 13.36
C GLY A 122 -14.42 6.80 12.74
N GLU A 123 -13.99 7.93 13.36
CA GLU A 123 -14.17 9.26 12.76
C GLU A 123 -13.18 9.51 11.60
N ILE A 124 -12.03 8.85 11.60
CA ILE A 124 -11.07 8.86 10.50
C ILE A 124 -11.14 7.51 9.79
N ASP A 125 -11.70 7.50 8.59
CA ASP A 125 -11.81 6.32 7.72
C ASP A 125 -11.92 6.76 6.26
N PHE A 126 -10.80 6.70 5.54
CA PHE A 126 -10.71 7.02 4.13
C PHE A 126 -9.68 6.12 3.42
N CYS A 127 -9.64 6.17 2.09
CA CYS A 127 -8.66 5.46 1.28
C CYS A 127 -7.90 6.43 0.39
N VAL A 128 -6.60 6.22 0.22
CA VAL A 128 -5.80 6.85 -0.83
C VAL A 128 -5.71 5.91 -2.02
N VAL A 129 -6.08 6.39 -3.20
CA VAL A 129 -5.90 5.73 -4.49
C VAL A 129 -4.78 6.45 -5.23
N ARG A 130 -3.61 5.83 -5.28
CA ARG A 130 -2.40 6.34 -5.91
C ARG A 130 -2.27 5.76 -7.31
N GLU A 131 -2.03 6.59 -8.31
CA GLU A 131 -1.53 6.14 -9.61
C GLU A 131 -0.17 5.45 -9.40
N ASN A 132 0.07 4.30 -10.04
CA ASN A 132 1.19 3.45 -9.66
C ASN A 132 2.11 3.04 -10.83
N ASN A 133 1.87 3.49 -12.06
CA ASN A 133 2.61 3.10 -13.25
C ASN A 133 3.20 4.27 -14.05
N GLU A 134 2.59 5.43 -13.97
CA GLU A 134 2.92 6.65 -14.71
C GLU A 134 3.27 7.79 -13.74
N GLY A 135 3.27 9.02 -14.24
CA GLY A 135 3.46 10.20 -13.42
C GLY A 135 4.91 10.57 -13.23
N GLU A 136 5.23 10.97 -12.02
CA GLU A 136 6.51 11.54 -11.62
C GLU A 136 7.62 10.50 -11.54
N TYR A 137 7.29 9.24 -11.27
CA TYR A 137 8.23 8.10 -11.28
C TYR A 137 8.44 7.55 -12.70
N SER A 138 8.57 8.42 -13.70
CA SER A 138 8.92 8.00 -15.05
C SER A 138 10.42 7.66 -15.16
N ASN A 139 10.80 6.94 -16.20
CA ASN A 139 12.20 6.70 -16.54
C ASN A 139 12.65 7.60 -17.72
N ILE A 140 12.08 8.82 -17.80
CA ILE A 140 12.40 9.78 -18.84
C ILE A 140 13.12 10.96 -18.21
N GLY A 141 14.40 11.09 -18.56
CA GLY A 141 15.27 12.10 -18.01
C GLY A 141 16.73 11.73 -18.17
N GLY A 142 17.60 12.41 -17.45
CA GLY A 142 19.03 12.16 -17.46
C GLY A 142 19.81 13.29 -16.85
N ARG A 143 21.13 13.17 -16.91
CA ARG A 143 22.08 14.21 -16.49
C ARG A 143 23.02 14.57 -17.64
N LEU A 144 23.40 15.82 -17.69
CA LEU A 144 24.39 16.38 -18.61
C LEU A 144 25.44 17.12 -17.79
N TYR A 145 26.69 17.13 -18.27
CA TYR A 145 27.83 17.81 -17.66
C TYR A 145 28.09 17.39 -16.19
N GLU A 146 27.93 16.10 -15.91
CA GLU A 146 28.05 15.54 -14.56
C GLU A 146 29.38 15.94 -13.89
N GLY A 147 29.31 16.37 -12.61
CA GLY A 147 30.45 16.77 -11.80
C GLY A 147 31.03 18.16 -12.11
N THR A 148 30.37 18.96 -12.95
CA THR A 148 30.74 20.37 -13.24
C THR A 148 29.72 21.35 -12.64
N GLU A 149 30.09 22.65 -12.62
CA GLU A 149 29.15 23.71 -12.19
C GLU A 149 27.94 23.85 -13.11
N ASP A 150 28.05 23.40 -14.37
CA ASP A 150 26.98 23.42 -15.37
C ASP A 150 26.14 22.13 -15.40
N GLU A 151 26.27 21.29 -14.40
CA GLU A 151 25.52 20.01 -14.34
C GLU A 151 24.01 20.25 -14.41
N ILE A 152 23.35 19.54 -15.33
CA ILE A 152 21.90 19.58 -15.52
C ILE A 152 21.32 18.22 -15.21
N ALA A 153 20.31 18.16 -14.35
CA ALA A 153 19.47 16.98 -14.12
C ALA A 153 18.04 17.23 -14.62
N VAL A 154 17.51 16.31 -15.41
CA VAL A 154 16.15 16.37 -15.96
C VAL A 154 15.39 15.09 -15.53
N GLN A 155 14.21 15.29 -14.97
CA GLN A 155 13.22 14.24 -14.70
C GLN A 155 11.87 14.70 -15.23
N GLN A 156 11.23 13.90 -16.10
CA GLN A 156 9.96 14.27 -16.70
C GLN A 156 8.79 13.54 -16.03
N THR A 157 7.71 14.27 -15.79
CA THR A 157 6.39 13.70 -15.44
C THR A 157 5.64 13.33 -16.71
N VAL A 158 5.09 12.13 -16.77
CA VAL A 158 4.37 11.62 -17.93
C VAL A 158 3.01 11.07 -17.53
N PHE A 159 1.95 11.64 -18.09
CA PHE A 159 0.60 11.11 -17.99
C PHE A 159 0.05 10.77 -19.37
N THR A 160 -0.59 9.59 -19.47
CA THR A 160 -1.41 9.27 -20.64
C THR A 160 -2.89 9.38 -20.28
N ARG A 161 -3.74 9.75 -21.24
CA ARG A 161 -5.21 9.75 -21.03
C ARG A 161 -5.72 8.40 -20.53
N ARG A 162 -5.18 7.31 -21.07
CA ARG A 162 -5.52 5.96 -20.65
C ARG A 162 -5.13 5.69 -19.18
N GLY A 163 -3.91 6.06 -18.78
CA GLY A 163 -3.40 5.84 -17.42
C GLY A 163 -4.19 6.61 -16.38
N VAL A 164 -4.41 7.91 -16.62
CA VAL A 164 -5.20 8.76 -15.73
C VAL A 164 -6.66 8.30 -15.66
N ASN A 165 -7.29 8.02 -16.80
CA ASN A 165 -8.69 7.59 -16.83
C ASN A 165 -8.94 6.31 -16.03
N ARG A 166 -8.08 5.30 -16.13
CA ARG A 166 -8.28 4.01 -15.44
C ARG A 166 -8.17 4.14 -13.93
N VAL A 167 -7.22 4.93 -13.41
CA VAL A 167 -7.06 5.14 -11.96
C VAL A 167 -8.19 6.00 -11.40
N LEU A 168 -8.60 7.04 -12.12
CA LEU A 168 -9.75 7.87 -11.73
C LEU A 168 -11.04 7.06 -11.71
N LYS A 169 -11.30 6.28 -12.78
CA LYS A 169 -12.46 5.39 -12.81
C LYS A 169 -12.49 4.43 -11.62
N PHE A 170 -11.35 3.81 -11.29
CA PHE A 170 -11.27 2.97 -10.11
C PHE A 170 -11.62 3.72 -8.82
N ALA A 171 -11.14 4.96 -8.65
CA ALA A 171 -11.44 5.77 -7.47
C ALA A 171 -12.94 6.09 -7.35
N PHE A 172 -13.60 6.44 -8.47
CA PHE A 172 -15.04 6.68 -8.49
C PHE A 172 -15.86 5.41 -8.23
N ASP A 173 -15.47 4.28 -8.84
CA ASP A 173 -16.12 2.98 -8.60
C ASP A 173 -15.98 2.56 -7.13
N LEU A 174 -14.79 2.75 -6.53
CA LEU A 174 -14.56 2.50 -5.11
C LEU A 174 -15.44 3.40 -4.23
N ALA A 175 -15.53 4.68 -4.54
CA ALA A 175 -16.35 5.62 -3.76
C ALA A 175 -17.84 5.23 -3.73
N ARG A 176 -18.38 4.67 -4.82
CA ARG A 176 -19.76 4.13 -4.84
C ARG A 176 -20.01 3.03 -3.82
N THR A 177 -18.97 2.29 -3.44
CA THR A 177 -19.06 1.24 -2.41
C THR A 177 -18.82 1.77 -0.99
N ARG A 178 -18.51 3.07 -0.85
CA ARG A 178 -18.20 3.76 0.41
C ARG A 178 -19.17 4.93 0.64
N LYS A 179 -18.65 6.09 1.09
CA LYS A 179 -19.43 7.28 1.43
C LYS A 179 -19.79 8.16 0.20
N LYS A 180 -19.49 7.69 -1.02
CA LYS A 180 -19.76 8.37 -2.30
C LYS A 180 -19.11 9.74 -2.44
N HIS A 181 -17.86 9.87 -2.04
CA HIS A 181 -17.10 11.10 -2.13
C HIS A 181 -15.68 10.83 -2.67
N VAL A 182 -15.27 11.55 -3.71
CA VAL A 182 -13.92 11.51 -4.26
C VAL A 182 -13.28 12.89 -4.16
N THR A 183 -12.10 12.93 -3.57
CA THR A 183 -11.24 14.13 -3.53
C THR A 183 -10.03 13.92 -4.42
N SER A 184 -9.79 14.81 -5.39
CA SER A 184 -8.61 14.78 -6.26
C SER A 184 -7.50 15.67 -5.73
N ALA A 185 -6.29 15.12 -5.66
CA ALA A 185 -5.07 15.88 -5.39
C ALA A 185 -4.51 16.47 -6.69
N THR A 186 -4.24 17.76 -6.72
CA THR A 186 -3.67 18.48 -7.86
C THR A 186 -2.60 19.49 -7.48
N LYS A 187 -1.91 20.06 -8.46
CA LYS A 187 -1.03 21.23 -8.34
C LYS A 187 -1.05 22.06 -9.64
N SER A 188 -2.20 22.16 -10.27
CA SER A 188 -2.37 22.79 -11.59
C SER A 188 -2.03 24.28 -11.60
N ASN A 189 -2.03 24.95 -10.45
CA ASN A 189 -1.56 26.34 -10.36
C ASN A 189 -0.04 26.52 -10.52
N GLY A 190 0.74 25.46 -10.39
CA GLY A 190 2.20 25.48 -10.52
C GLY A 190 2.73 24.56 -11.60
N ILE A 191 2.12 23.40 -11.81
CA ILE A 191 2.50 22.40 -12.82
C ILE A 191 1.52 22.52 -13.99
N ILE A 192 1.83 23.45 -14.89
CA ILE A 192 0.87 24.03 -15.85
C ILE A 192 0.52 23.15 -17.07
N HIS A 193 1.12 21.97 -17.23
CA HIS A 193 0.80 21.08 -18.34
C HIS A 193 0.18 19.76 -17.87
N THR A 194 0.85 19.04 -17.00
CA THR A 194 0.41 17.71 -16.61
C THR A 194 -0.74 17.71 -15.59
N MET A 195 -0.76 18.69 -14.66
CA MET A 195 -1.83 18.76 -13.67
C MET A 195 -3.15 19.33 -14.20
N PRO A 196 -3.20 20.35 -15.07
CA PRO A 196 -4.45 20.71 -15.76
C PRO A 196 -5.02 19.56 -16.59
N PHE A 197 -4.18 18.73 -17.22
CA PHE A 197 -4.63 17.53 -17.92
C PHE A 197 -5.26 16.49 -16.97
N TRP A 198 -4.66 16.29 -15.78
CA TRP A 198 -5.25 15.46 -14.72
C TRP A 198 -6.61 16.00 -14.28
N ASP A 199 -6.70 17.31 -14.01
CA ASP A 199 -7.91 18.00 -13.57
C ASP A 199 -9.05 17.90 -14.61
N GLU A 200 -8.72 18.09 -15.89
CA GLU A 200 -9.66 17.95 -17.01
C GLU A 200 -10.28 16.56 -17.02
N LEU A 201 -9.45 15.50 -16.90
CA LEU A 201 -9.91 14.13 -16.91
C LEU A 201 -10.72 13.78 -15.65
N PHE A 202 -10.35 14.32 -14.50
CA PHE A 202 -11.12 14.15 -13.27
C PHE A 202 -12.54 14.71 -13.42
N HIS A 203 -12.68 15.93 -13.96
CA HIS A 203 -13.99 16.53 -14.22
C HIS A 203 -14.75 15.81 -15.34
N GLU A 204 -14.07 15.35 -16.39
CA GLU A 204 -14.69 14.59 -17.49
C GLU A 204 -15.31 13.28 -16.98
N ILE A 205 -14.58 12.50 -16.20
CA ILE A 205 -15.07 11.25 -15.61
C ILE A 205 -16.16 11.52 -14.59
N GLY A 206 -16.01 12.52 -13.73
CA GLY A 206 -17.00 12.87 -12.70
C GLY A 206 -18.42 13.10 -13.25
N LYS A 207 -18.54 13.56 -14.50
CA LYS A 207 -19.85 13.72 -15.17
C LYS A 207 -20.64 12.41 -15.29
N ASN A 208 -19.96 11.25 -15.32
CA ASN A 208 -20.57 9.92 -15.38
C ASN A 208 -20.93 9.35 -14.01
N TYR A 209 -20.61 10.07 -12.93
CA TYR A 209 -20.80 9.66 -11.54
C TYR A 209 -21.58 10.72 -10.76
N SER A 210 -22.75 11.11 -11.26
CA SER A 210 -23.61 12.15 -10.68
C SER A 210 -24.07 11.85 -9.24
N ASP A 211 -23.95 10.58 -8.81
CA ASP A 211 -24.24 10.10 -7.45
C ASP A 211 -23.04 10.17 -6.51
N VAL A 212 -21.87 10.64 -6.99
CA VAL A 212 -20.62 10.78 -6.21
C VAL A 212 -20.28 12.26 -6.08
N ARG A 213 -20.13 12.74 -4.85
CA ARG A 213 -19.61 14.08 -4.57
C ARG A 213 -18.13 14.16 -4.96
N THR A 214 -17.72 15.30 -5.51
CA THR A 214 -16.32 15.54 -5.89
C THR A 214 -15.79 16.81 -5.25
N ASP A 215 -14.57 16.72 -4.70
CA ASP A 215 -13.78 17.87 -4.27
C ASP A 215 -12.39 17.79 -4.92
N GLN A 216 -11.72 18.93 -5.04
CA GLN A 216 -10.37 19.01 -5.57
C GLN A 216 -9.56 20.02 -4.76
N TYR A 217 -8.35 19.64 -4.36
CA TYR A 217 -7.44 20.52 -3.61
C TYR A 217 -6.02 20.46 -4.17
N HIS A 218 -5.34 21.58 -4.14
CA HIS A 218 -3.89 21.59 -4.33
C HIS A 218 -3.22 20.80 -3.21
N ILE A 219 -2.15 20.05 -3.56
CA ILE A 219 -1.50 19.07 -2.65
C ILE A 219 -1.07 19.70 -1.32
N ASP A 220 -0.57 20.94 -1.33
CA ASP A 220 -0.13 21.67 -0.14
C ASP A 220 -1.27 21.91 0.86
N ILE A 221 -2.42 22.40 0.39
CA ILE A 221 -3.58 22.60 1.27
C ILE A 221 -4.25 21.26 1.61
N LEU A 222 -4.20 20.26 0.73
CA LEU A 222 -4.73 18.93 0.99
C LEU A 222 -3.98 18.25 2.15
N THR A 223 -2.66 18.35 2.21
CA THR A 223 -1.87 17.85 3.36
C THR A 223 -2.26 18.54 4.67
N ALA A 224 -2.51 19.84 4.63
CA ALA A 224 -3.01 20.57 5.82
C ALA A 224 -4.41 20.08 6.25
N HIS A 225 -5.29 19.78 5.28
CA HIS A 225 -6.62 19.24 5.58
C HIS A 225 -6.57 17.81 6.11
N PHE A 226 -5.64 16.96 5.70
CA PHE A 226 -5.42 15.63 6.30
C PHE A 226 -5.16 15.71 7.82
N VAL A 227 -4.48 16.76 8.27
CA VAL A 227 -4.21 16.99 9.70
C VAL A 227 -5.38 17.65 10.41
N ARG A 228 -6.04 18.64 9.77
CA ARG A 228 -7.07 19.46 10.43
C ARG A 228 -8.47 18.88 10.34
N HIS A 229 -8.78 18.19 9.24
CA HIS A 229 -10.11 17.71 8.88
C HIS A 229 -10.03 16.34 8.18
N PRO A 230 -9.42 15.31 8.82
CA PRO A 230 -9.30 13.99 8.22
C PRO A 230 -10.67 13.30 7.99
N ASP A 231 -11.71 13.75 8.67
CA ASP A 231 -13.11 13.30 8.54
C ASP A 231 -13.79 13.74 7.24
N TRP A 232 -13.22 14.72 6.53
CA TRP A 232 -13.79 15.19 5.27
C TRP A 232 -13.63 14.17 4.13
N PHE A 233 -12.71 13.25 4.25
CA PHE A 233 -12.31 12.36 3.15
C PHE A 233 -12.99 11.01 3.18
N ASP A 234 -13.16 10.45 1.98
CA ASP A 234 -13.63 9.08 1.76
C ASP A 234 -12.68 8.35 0.79
N VAL A 235 -12.61 8.77 -0.46
CA VAL A 235 -11.61 8.30 -1.42
C VAL A 235 -10.81 9.49 -1.91
N VAL A 236 -9.50 9.47 -1.69
CA VAL A 236 -8.58 10.51 -2.16
C VAL A 236 -7.76 9.93 -3.29
N VAL A 237 -7.84 10.53 -4.49
CA VAL A 237 -7.08 10.08 -5.65
C VAL A 237 -5.98 11.08 -6.00
N GLY A 238 -4.79 10.57 -6.29
CA GLY A 238 -3.63 11.38 -6.66
C GLY A 238 -2.70 10.71 -7.64
N SER A 239 -1.84 11.53 -8.24
CA SER A 239 -0.72 11.07 -9.04
C SER A 239 0.21 10.16 -8.24
N ASN A 240 1.20 9.57 -8.90
CA ASN A 240 2.15 8.68 -8.24
C ASN A 240 2.85 9.36 -7.06
N LEU A 241 3.38 10.57 -7.24
CA LEU A 241 4.05 11.31 -6.16
C LEU A 241 3.08 11.82 -5.10
N PHE A 242 1.96 12.42 -5.50
CA PHE A 242 1.01 12.97 -4.53
C PHE A 242 0.33 11.87 -3.74
N GLY A 243 0.00 10.74 -4.38
CA GLY A 243 -0.54 9.57 -3.71
C GLY A 243 0.45 8.96 -2.71
N ASP A 244 1.75 8.97 -3.01
CA ASP A 244 2.81 8.50 -2.11
C ASP A 244 2.85 9.35 -0.83
N ILE A 245 2.99 10.67 -0.98
CA ILE A 245 3.04 11.61 0.14
C ILE A 245 1.80 11.49 1.03
N LEU A 246 0.60 11.47 0.42
CA LEU A 246 -0.66 11.41 1.16
C LEU A 246 -0.86 10.07 1.87
N SER A 247 -0.37 8.99 1.30
CA SER A 247 -0.53 7.66 1.87
C SER A 247 0.45 7.33 2.99
N ASP A 248 1.50 8.13 3.16
CA ASP A 248 2.37 8.09 4.35
C ASP A 248 1.85 9.06 5.43
N LEU A 249 1.31 10.21 5.03
CA LEU A 249 0.68 11.15 5.95
C LEU A 249 -0.57 10.53 6.61
N GLY A 250 -1.37 9.76 5.88
CA GLY A 250 -2.55 9.09 6.40
C GLY A 250 -2.27 8.23 7.64
N PRO A 251 -1.40 7.22 7.57
CA PRO A 251 -0.99 6.43 8.72
C PRO A 251 -0.39 7.25 9.87
N ALA A 252 0.38 8.29 9.56
CA ALA A 252 0.96 9.17 10.56
C ALA A 252 -0.13 9.90 11.38
N VAL A 253 -1.21 10.35 10.74
CA VAL A 253 -2.31 11.01 11.45
C VAL A 253 -3.22 10.05 12.24
N VAL A 254 -3.19 8.75 11.96
CA VAL A 254 -3.93 7.74 12.74
C VAL A 254 -3.08 6.96 13.74
N GLY A 255 -1.79 7.30 13.89
CA GLY A 255 -0.97 6.86 15.01
C GLY A 255 0.23 5.97 14.71
N SER A 256 0.24 5.18 13.64
CA SER A 256 1.40 4.37 13.26
C SER A 256 1.41 3.97 11.79
N ILE A 257 2.57 4.08 11.15
CA ILE A 257 2.81 3.53 9.81
C ILE A 257 2.86 1.99 9.83
N GLY A 258 3.17 1.39 10.98
CA GLY A 258 3.21 -0.07 11.15
C GLY A 258 1.87 -0.77 10.99
N ILE A 259 0.75 -0.05 11.09
CA ILE A 259 -0.59 -0.60 10.86
C ILE A 259 -1.08 -0.45 9.42
N ALA A 260 -0.37 0.29 8.58
CA ALA A 260 -0.84 0.69 7.25
C ALA A 260 -0.66 -0.41 6.21
N PRO A 261 -1.75 -0.85 5.55
CA PRO A 261 -1.68 -1.82 4.47
C PRO A 261 -1.55 -1.13 3.12
N SER A 262 -1.12 -1.90 2.12
CA SER A 262 -1.07 -1.46 0.72
C SER A 262 -1.41 -2.60 -0.24
N ALA A 263 -2.11 -2.28 -1.31
CA ALA A 263 -2.38 -3.19 -2.41
C ALA A 263 -2.02 -2.53 -3.74
N ASN A 264 -1.11 -3.17 -4.49
CA ASN A 264 -0.80 -2.80 -5.87
C ASN A 264 -1.67 -3.67 -6.78
N LEU A 265 -2.70 -3.09 -7.35
CA LEU A 265 -3.75 -3.82 -8.03
C LEU A 265 -3.64 -3.76 -9.54
N ASN A 266 -3.81 -4.92 -10.17
CA ASN A 266 -4.34 -5.06 -11.52
C ASN A 266 -5.86 -5.34 -11.37
N PRO A 267 -6.71 -4.31 -11.44
CA PRO A 267 -8.14 -4.48 -11.15
C PRO A 267 -8.86 -5.46 -12.08
N GLU A 268 -8.40 -5.60 -13.31
CA GLU A 268 -8.92 -6.54 -14.31
C GLU A 268 -8.54 -8.00 -14.01
N ARG A 269 -7.58 -8.22 -13.10
CA ARG A 269 -7.06 -9.55 -12.72
C ARG A 269 -6.47 -10.35 -13.89
N GLU A 270 -5.95 -9.67 -14.90
CA GLU A 270 -5.22 -10.30 -16.01
C GLU A 270 -3.83 -10.77 -15.56
N PHE A 271 -3.31 -10.16 -14.51
CA PHE A 271 -2.00 -10.41 -13.90
C PHE A 271 -2.10 -10.43 -12.39
N PRO A 272 -1.15 -11.08 -11.69
CA PRO A 272 -1.11 -11.06 -10.24
C PRO A 272 -0.99 -9.64 -9.68
N SER A 273 -1.80 -9.33 -8.68
CA SER A 273 -1.68 -8.13 -7.86
C SER A 273 -0.71 -8.38 -6.71
N MET A 274 -0.09 -7.32 -6.16
CA MET A 274 0.88 -7.42 -5.09
C MET A 274 0.39 -6.70 -3.83
N PHE A 275 0.54 -7.36 -2.68
CA PHE A 275 0.08 -6.90 -1.38
C PHE A 275 1.26 -6.80 -0.43
N GLU A 276 1.49 -5.60 0.10
CA GLU A 276 2.65 -5.26 0.93
C GLU A 276 2.24 -4.22 1.98
N PRO A 277 2.89 -4.14 3.17
CA PRO A 277 2.66 -3.03 4.08
C PRO A 277 3.24 -1.73 3.52
N VAL A 278 2.80 -0.59 4.07
CA VAL A 278 3.35 0.73 3.68
C VAL A 278 4.76 0.93 4.22
N HIS A 279 5.04 0.39 5.42
CA HIS A 279 6.37 0.51 6.03
C HIS A 279 7.48 -0.16 5.21
N GLY A 280 8.69 0.37 5.27
CA GLY A 280 9.90 -0.23 4.69
C GLY A 280 10.53 -1.32 5.55
N SER A 281 11.79 -1.61 5.30
CA SER A 281 12.56 -2.66 5.97
C SER A 281 12.96 -2.35 7.42
N ALA A 282 12.88 -1.10 7.87
CA ALA A 282 13.20 -0.62 9.22
C ALA A 282 14.47 -1.28 9.82
N PRO A 283 15.64 -1.03 9.24
CA PRO A 283 16.88 -1.73 9.60
C PRO A 283 17.31 -1.49 11.05
N ASP A 284 16.86 -0.41 11.68
CA ASP A 284 17.11 -0.04 13.08
C ASP A 284 16.45 -0.97 14.09
N ILE A 285 15.33 -1.59 13.73
CA ILE A 285 14.58 -2.53 14.58
C ILE A 285 14.57 -3.96 14.05
N ALA A 286 15.13 -4.20 12.87
CA ALA A 286 15.19 -5.54 12.26
C ALA A 286 15.94 -6.55 13.16
N GLY A 287 15.41 -7.77 13.28
CA GLY A 287 15.96 -8.82 14.13
C GLY A 287 15.61 -8.70 15.61
N ARG A 288 14.88 -7.66 16.02
CA ARG A 288 14.50 -7.45 17.42
C ARG A 288 13.14 -8.05 17.80
N GLY A 289 12.38 -8.53 16.83
CA GLY A 289 11.04 -9.13 17.05
C GLY A 289 10.01 -8.16 17.64
N ILE A 290 10.13 -6.86 17.35
CA ILE A 290 9.24 -5.82 17.88
C ILE A 290 8.47 -5.07 16.79
N ALA A 291 8.65 -5.44 15.53
CA ALA A 291 7.94 -4.84 14.40
C ALA A 291 6.43 -5.12 14.50
N ASN A 292 5.62 -4.13 14.13
CA ASN A 292 4.17 -4.29 14.11
C ASN A 292 3.74 -5.09 12.87
N PRO A 293 3.10 -6.27 13.00
CA PRO A 293 2.71 -7.09 11.87
C PRO A 293 1.36 -6.69 11.25
N ILE A 294 0.64 -5.71 11.81
CA ILE A 294 -0.73 -5.36 11.39
C ILE A 294 -0.76 -4.90 9.94
N GLY A 295 0.18 -4.06 9.51
CA GLY A 295 0.25 -3.61 8.12
C GLY A 295 0.32 -4.78 7.14
N GLN A 296 1.16 -5.78 7.43
CA GLN A 296 1.26 -7.00 6.63
C GLN A 296 0.00 -7.86 6.68
N ILE A 297 -0.57 -8.07 7.88
CA ILE A 297 -1.80 -8.86 8.08
C ILE A 297 -2.98 -8.21 7.35
N TRP A 298 -3.11 -6.89 7.43
CA TRP A 298 -4.19 -6.15 6.77
C TRP A 298 -4.00 -6.13 5.25
N SER A 299 -2.76 -6.02 4.74
CA SER A 299 -2.46 -6.23 3.32
C SER A 299 -2.90 -7.63 2.86
N GLY A 300 -2.74 -8.64 3.71
CA GLY A 300 -3.29 -9.98 3.50
C GLY A 300 -4.81 -10.01 3.44
N ALA A 301 -5.52 -9.25 4.27
CA ALA A 301 -6.99 -9.11 4.18
C ALA A 301 -7.40 -8.47 2.84
N MET A 302 -6.66 -7.44 2.38
CA MET A 302 -6.89 -6.86 1.05
C MET A 302 -6.67 -7.89 -0.06
N MET A 303 -5.66 -8.76 0.07
CA MET A 303 -5.43 -9.88 -0.85
C MET A 303 -6.62 -10.85 -0.87
N LEU A 304 -7.15 -11.23 0.28
CA LEU A 304 -8.35 -12.10 0.38
C LEU A 304 -9.54 -11.49 -0.35
N ARG A 305 -9.79 -10.21 -0.15
CA ARG A 305 -10.87 -9.48 -0.85
C ARG A 305 -10.67 -9.48 -2.36
N HIS A 306 -9.45 -9.26 -2.81
CA HIS A 306 -9.08 -9.32 -4.23
C HIS A 306 -9.24 -10.73 -4.81
N LEU A 307 -8.91 -11.77 -4.06
CA LEU A 307 -9.05 -13.17 -4.46
C LEU A 307 -10.50 -13.68 -4.43
N GLY A 308 -11.47 -12.84 -4.03
CA GLY A 308 -12.89 -13.15 -4.05
C GLY A 308 -13.39 -13.93 -2.83
N VAL A 309 -12.75 -13.76 -1.67
CA VAL A 309 -13.18 -14.29 -0.37
C VAL A 309 -13.39 -13.16 0.65
N PRO A 310 -14.34 -12.23 0.39
CA PRO A 310 -14.53 -11.02 1.19
C PRO A 310 -14.89 -11.30 2.65
N ASP A 311 -15.66 -12.35 2.94
CA ASP A 311 -16.04 -12.70 4.32
C ASP A 311 -14.82 -13.05 5.19
N ALA A 312 -13.81 -13.70 4.59
CA ALA A 312 -12.55 -13.98 5.24
C ALA A 312 -11.73 -12.71 5.48
N ALA A 313 -11.72 -11.79 4.49
CA ALA A 313 -11.09 -10.48 4.63
C ALA A 313 -11.71 -9.69 5.79
N ASP A 314 -13.05 -9.61 5.85
CA ASP A 314 -13.79 -8.94 6.92
C ASP A 314 -13.50 -9.56 8.30
N ALA A 315 -13.34 -10.88 8.37
CA ALA A 315 -12.98 -11.56 9.62
C ALA A 315 -11.57 -11.19 10.10
N VAL A 316 -10.61 -11.07 9.18
CA VAL A 316 -9.24 -10.62 9.52
C VAL A 316 -9.25 -9.15 9.97
N GLU A 317 -9.94 -8.26 9.25
CA GLU A 317 -10.06 -6.84 9.62
C GLU A 317 -10.74 -6.65 10.99
N ARG A 318 -11.80 -7.43 11.28
CA ARG A 318 -12.43 -7.45 12.62
C ARG A 318 -11.47 -7.94 13.69
N ALA A 319 -10.72 -9.02 13.43
CA ALA A 319 -9.75 -9.56 14.38
C ALA A 319 -8.66 -8.55 14.74
N ILE A 320 -8.19 -7.76 13.76
CA ILE A 320 -7.27 -6.63 13.99
C ILE A 320 -7.93 -5.62 14.93
N ALA A 321 -9.13 -5.13 14.57
CA ALA A 321 -9.84 -4.11 15.34
C ALA A 321 -10.12 -4.56 16.80
N GLU A 322 -10.60 -5.79 17.00
CA GLU A 322 -10.86 -6.35 18.32
C GLU A 322 -9.59 -6.58 19.13
N THR A 323 -8.48 -6.95 18.48
CA THR A 323 -7.19 -7.11 19.16
C THR A 323 -6.70 -5.77 19.68
N LEU A 324 -6.79 -4.73 18.87
CA LEU A 324 -6.39 -3.37 19.26
C LEU A 324 -7.26 -2.78 20.37
N ALA A 325 -8.60 -3.02 20.31
CA ALA A 325 -9.53 -2.51 21.30
C ALA A 325 -9.42 -3.19 22.68
N HIS A 326 -9.27 -4.52 22.70
CA HIS A 326 -9.46 -5.31 23.90
C HIS A 326 -8.22 -6.06 24.40
N ALA A 327 -7.22 -6.26 23.55
CA ALA A 327 -6.05 -7.03 23.92
C ALA A 327 -4.97 -6.17 24.57
N LYS A 328 -4.20 -6.83 25.43
CA LYS A 328 -2.95 -6.28 25.94
C LYS A 328 -1.80 -6.42 24.93
N ALA A 329 -2.03 -7.14 23.82
CA ALA A 329 -1.02 -7.39 22.80
C ALA A 329 -0.91 -6.17 21.87
N ARG A 330 0.08 -5.34 22.11
CA ARG A 330 0.46 -4.18 21.30
C ARG A 330 1.97 -4.08 21.21
N THR A 331 2.48 -3.77 20.05
CA THR A 331 3.91 -3.52 19.81
C THR A 331 4.33 -2.14 20.32
N PRO A 332 5.62 -1.86 20.48
CA PRO A 332 6.11 -0.59 21.03
C PRO A 332 5.68 0.66 20.26
N ASP A 333 5.55 0.59 18.93
CA ASP A 333 5.12 1.70 18.07
C ASP A 333 3.68 2.18 18.33
N ILE A 334 2.87 1.32 18.96
CA ILE A 334 1.48 1.62 19.35
C ILE A 334 1.28 1.54 20.89
N GLY A 335 2.34 1.84 21.62
CA GLY A 335 2.31 2.01 23.08
C GLY A 335 2.26 0.73 23.90
N GLY A 336 2.69 -0.40 23.35
CA GLY A 336 2.76 -1.67 24.06
C GLY A 336 4.19 -2.19 24.25
N SER A 337 4.28 -3.47 24.62
CA SER A 337 5.56 -4.18 24.83
C SER A 337 5.56 -5.59 24.21
N SER A 338 4.52 -5.94 23.48
CA SER A 338 4.43 -7.25 22.83
C SER A 338 5.39 -7.37 21.67
N THR A 339 5.85 -8.57 21.43
CA THR A 339 6.63 -8.93 20.26
C THR A 339 5.74 -9.01 19.00
N THR A 340 6.36 -8.99 17.83
CA THR A 340 5.74 -9.23 16.53
C THR A 340 4.91 -10.53 16.53
N ALA A 341 5.52 -11.61 17.06
CA ALA A 341 4.89 -12.92 17.11
C ALA A 341 3.70 -13.00 18.08
N GLU A 342 3.77 -12.33 19.24
CA GLU A 342 2.67 -12.30 20.22
C GLU A 342 1.46 -11.55 19.64
N LEU A 343 1.67 -10.41 18.97
CA LEU A 343 0.58 -9.67 18.34
C LEU A 343 -0.03 -10.46 17.17
N GLY A 344 0.80 -11.05 16.31
CA GLY A 344 0.33 -11.91 15.21
C GLY A 344 -0.47 -13.10 15.70
N ALA A 345 -0.01 -13.78 16.76
CA ALA A 345 -0.73 -14.91 17.38
C ALA A 345 -2.09 -14.47 17.97
N ALA A 346 -2.13 -13.31 18.65
CA ALA A 346 -3.38 -12.79 19.22
C ALA A 346 -4.44 -12.49 18.14
N ILE A 347 -4.03 -11.94 16.99
CA ILE A 347 -4.91 -11.70 15.85
C ILE A 347 -5.36 -13.03 15.24
N ALA A 348 -4.45 -13.99 15.04
CA ALA A 348 -4.76 -15.29 14.46
C ALA A 348 -5.80 -16.06 15.29
N GLU A 349 -5.69 -16.01 16.62
CA GLU A 349 -6.67 -16.66 17.52
C GLU A 349 -8.06 -16.02 17.41
N ARG A 350 -8.16 -14.70 17.25
CA ARG A 350 -9.45 -14.01 17.05
C ARG A 350 -10.09 -14.32 15.70
N VAL A 351 -9.30 -14.47 14.64
CA VAL A 351 -9.82 -14.93 13.33
C VAL A 351 -10.50 -16.29 13.46
N ARG A 352 -9.96 -17.20 14.32
CA ARG A 352 -10.51 -18.53 14.56
C ARG A 352 -11.84 -18.50 15.31
N GLN A 353 -12.02 -17.56 16.24
CA GLN A 353 -13.26 -17.42 17.04
C GLN A 353 -14.40 -16.89 16.16
N LYS A 354 -15.63 -17.35 16.39
CA LYS A 354 -16.82 -16.94 15.64
C LYS A 354 -17.30 -15.55 16.04
#